data_998a107ddce249c091033abdbe4d61b8
#
_entry.id   998a107ddce249c091033abdbe4d61b8
#
_cell.length_a   1.000
_cell.length_b   1.000
_cell.length_c   1.000
_cell.angle_alpha   90.00
_cell.angle_beta   90.00
_cell.angle_gamma   90.00
#
_symmetry.space_group_name_H-M   'P 1'
#
loop_
_entity.id
_entity.type
_entity.pdbx_description
1 polymer ?
#
loop_
_entity_poly.entity_id
_entity_poly.type
_entity_poly.pdbx_seq_one_letter_code
_entity_poly.pdbx_strand_id
1 'polypeptide(L)'
;QMNYQIIKPPMQLAEYVRFFWFAEGTALKQRPYVHHAFAYTCPEIIFCYKGQFRYSINAGAEQMLVQGIYGQTENFSKVSTSTDFGVFGFYLYPHVLPQLFGLPANELTNQFADMQTLCGKDGALLEEKIMLAANNEERVQLVCKFLEARLRNSNTTWSKFLPSLILFSDPAKIQSVKKLAEQHFLSLRQFERRFKEIAGFSPKMFLRISRFNSVLNKNFQHR
;
A
#
# COMPACT_ATOMS: atom_id res chain seq x y z
N GLN A 1 24.42 -2.53 8.88
CA GLN A 1 23.33 -3.12 9.66
C GLN A 1 22.04 -2.39 9.28
N MET A 2 20.96 -3.13 9.01
CA MET A 2 19.65 -2.57 8.70
C MET A 2 18.79 -2.65 9.97
N ASN A 3 18.10 -1.56 10.29
CA ASN A 3 17.04 -1.52 11.29
C ASN A 3 15.71 -1.48 10.54
N TYR A 4 14.83 -2.46 10.78
CA TYR A 4 13.49 -2.54 10.22
C TYR A 4 12.47 -2.62 11.35
N GLN A 5 11.48 -1.77 11.33
CA GLN A 5 10.45 -1.69 12.36
C GLN A 5 9.06 -1.64 11.73
N ILE A 6 8.13 -2.37 12.33
CA ILE A 6 6.70 -2.32 11.99
C ILE A 6 5.93 -1.75 13.17
N ILE A 7 5.03 -0.80 12.91
CA ILE A 7 4.15 -0.19 13.91
C ILE A 7 2.69 -0.42 13.48
N LYS A 8 1.88 -0.90 14.39
CA LYS A 8 0.44 -1.05 14.17
C LYS A 8 -0.23 0.32 14.14
N PRO A 9 -1.25 0.53 13.30
CA PRO A 9 -2.03 1.76 13.32
C PRO A 9 -2.82 1.87 14.63
N PRO A 10 -3.13 3.11 15.06
CA PRO A 10 -4.07 3.33 16.15
C PRO A 10 -5.47 2.81 15.77
N MET A 11 -6.29 2.48 16.77
CA MET A 11 -7.57 1.78 16.58
C MET A 11 -8.49 2.49 15.57
N GLN A 12 -8.56 3.82 15.58
CA GLN A 12 -9.39 4.61 14.68
C GLN A 12 -8.97 4.53 13.20
N LEU A 13 -7.75 4.10 12.91
CA LEU A 13 -7.22 3.93 11.56
C LEU A 13 -7.00 2.46 11.17
N ALA A 14 -7.34 1.51 12.03
CA ALA A 14 -7.09 0.09 11.81
C ALA A 14 -7.85 -0.51 10.60
N GLU A 15 -8.96 0.10 10.19
CA GLU A 15 -9.70 -0.30 8.98
C GLU A 15 -9.16 0.32 7.68
N TYR A 16 -8.24 1.29 7.78
CA TYR A 16 -7.69 2.06 6.65
C TYR A 16 -6.23 1.77 6.43
N VAL A 17 -5.43 1.70 7.49
CA VAL A 17 -3.99 1.44 7.46
C VAL A 17 -3.73 0.03 7.97
N ARG A 18 -3.00 -0.75 7.18
CA ARG A 18 -2.64 -2.10 7.58
C ARG A 18 -1.51 -2.11 8.60
N PHE A 19 -0.43 -1.37 8.32
CA PHE A 19 0.68 -1.08 9.23
C PHE A 19 1.56 0.03 8.67
N PHE A 20 2.30 0.68 9.57
CA PHE A 20 3.44 1.54 9.25
C PHE A 20 4.72 0.74 9.31
N TRP A 21 5.72 1.12 8.51
CA TRP A 21 7.02 0.50 8.54
C TRP A 21 8.13 1.54 8.33
N PHE A 22 9.30 1.23 8.89
CA PHE A 22 10.53 2.02 8.77
C PHE A 22 11.67 1.10 8.38
N ALA A 23 12.56 1.61 7.54
CA ALA A 23 13.81 0.94 7.22
C ALA A 23 14.93 1.97 7.22
N GLU A 24 15.93 1.75 8.05
CA GLU A 24 17.13 2.57 8.12
C GLU A 24 18.37 1.70 8.02
N GLY A 25 19.39 2.20 7.36
CA GLY A 25 20.61 1.43 7.23
C GLY A 25 21.74 2.16 6.52
N THR A 26 22.87 1.49 6.52
CA THR A 26 24.07 1.90 5.80
C THR A 26 24.30 0.95 4.63
N ALA A 27 24.49 1.52 3.45
CA ALA A 27 24.87 0.80 2.25
C ALA A 27 26.07 1.48 1.57
N LEU A 28 26.84 0.71 0.83
CA LEU A 28 28.05 1.17 0.13
C LEU A 28 27.97 0.76 -1.34
N LYS A 29 28.68 1.44 -2.21
CA LYS A 29 28.76 1.09 -3.64
C LYS A 29 29.17 -0.36 -3.87
N GLN A 30 30.12 -0.87 -3.07
CA GLN A 30 30.61 -2.25 -3.15
C GLN A 30 29.67 -3.27 -2.50
N ARG A 31 28.74 -2.79 -1.63
CA ARG A 31 27.75 -3.61 -0.92
C ARG A 31 26.43 -2.86 -0.83
N PRO A 32 25.72 -2.76 -1.95
CA PRO A 32 24.43 -2.06 -1.97
C PRO A 32 23.37 -2.80 -1.14
N TYR A 33 22.46 -2.05 -0.58
CA TYR A 33 21.23 -2.62 -0.06
C TYR A 33 20.31 -2.95 -1.23
N VAL A 34 19.75 -4.15 -1.21
CA VAL A 34 18.79 -4.61 -2.22
C VAL A 34 17.56 -5.20 -1.52
N HIS A 35 16.41 -4.71 -1.88
CA HIS A 35 15.12 -5.23 -1.44
C HIS A 35 14.32 -5.72 -2.65
N HIS A 36 13.71 -6.90 -2.50
CA HIS A 36 12.82 -7.47 -3.50
C HIS A 36 11.38 -7.35 -3.02
N ALA A 37 10.58 -6.56 -3.72
CA ALA A 37 9.15 -6.43 -3.46
C ALA A 37 8.37 -7.30 -4.43
N PHE A 38 7.39 -8.00 -3.90
CA PHE A 38 6.55 -8.94 -4.65
C PHE A 38 5.16 -8.37 -4.89
N ALA A 39 4.41 -9.03 -5.76
CA ALA A 39 3.00 -8.75 -5.98
C ALA A 39 2.24 -8.57 -4.66
N TYR A 40 1.47 -7.49 -4.56
CA TYR A 40 0.75 -7.15 -3.33
C TYR A 40 -0.61 -6.51 -3.64
N THR A 41 -1.59 -6.79 -2.78
CA THR A 41 -2.97 -6.33 -2.97
C THR A 41 -3.27 -4.98 -2.35
N CYS A 42 -2.36 -4.45 -1.54
CA CYS A 42 -2.53 -3.19 -0.84
C CYS A 42 -1.66 -2.10 -1.49
N PRO A 43 -2.19 -0.91 -1.73
CA PRO A 43 -1.37 0.24 -2.11
C PRO A 43 -0.47 0.66 -0.95
N GLU A 44 0.67 1.22 -1.29
CA GLU A 44 1.71 1.64 -0.35
C GLU A 44 2.10 3.09 -0.58
N ILE A 45 2.22 3.88 0.48
CA ILE A 45 2.79 5.22 0.42
C ILE A 45 4.20 5.17 1.01
N ILE A 46 5.18 5.75 0.29
CA ILE A 46 6.60 5.70 0.63
C ILE A 46 7.18 7.11 0.66
N PHE A 47 7.96 7.41 1.70
CA PHE A 47 8.75 8.61 1.88
C PHE A 47 10.20 8.25 2.15
N CYS A 48 11.13 8.74 1.34
CA CYS A 48 12.58 8.56 1.53
C CYS A 48 13.15 9.81 2.19
N TYR A 49 13.26 9.83 3.52
CA TYR A 49 13.77 10.99 4.26
C TYR A 49 15.30 11.05 4.37
N LYS A 50 15.99 9.99 3.96
CA LYS A 50 17.45 9.94 3.86
C LYS A 50 17.87 9.03 2.70
N GLY A 51 18.83 9.48 1.91
CA GLY A 51 19.36 8.72 0.78
C GLY A 51 18.45 8.72 -0.45
N GLN A 52 18.86 7.97 -1.46
CA GLN A 52 18.14 7.83 -2.71
C GLN A 52 18.07 6.36 -3.11
N PHE A 53 16.96 5.95 -3.67
CA PHE A 53 16.74 4.59 -4.12
C PHE A 53 16.54 4.54 -5.64
N ARG A 54 16.93 3.42 -6.22
CA ARG A 54 16.57 3.03 -7.59
C ARG A 54 15.63 1.85 -7.52
N TYR A 55 14.75 1.75 -8.47
CA TYR A 55 13.87 0.59 -8.61
C TYR A 55 13.78 0.13 -10.05
N SER A 56 13.51 -1.16 -10.24
CA SER A 56 13.18 -1.75 -11.54
C SER A 56 12.01 -2.72 -11.39
N ILE A 57 11.14 -2.76 -12.39
CA ILE A 57 9.98 -3.66 -12.44
C ILE A 57 10.28 -4.79 -13.41
N ASN A 58 10.04 -6.05 -13.02
CA ASN A 58 10.21 -7.24 -13.84
C ASN A 58 11.58 -7.29 -14.56
N ALA A 59 12.65 -6.94 -13.85
CA ALA A 59 14.01 -6.83 -14.39
C ALA A 59 14.17 -5.83 -15.56
N GLY A 60 13.27 -4.86 -15.67
CA GLY A 60 13.36 -3.77 -16.64
C GLY A 60 14.42 -2.73 -16.27
N ALA A 61 14.41 -1.59 -16.97
CA ALA A 61 15.34 -0.49 -16.71
C ALA A 61 15.21 0.07 -15.28
N GLU A 62 16.36 0.38 -14.66
CA GLU A 62 16.38 1.05 -13.37
C GLU A 62 15.94 2.50 -13.48
N GLN A 63 15.07 2.93 -12.59
CA GLN A 63 14.57 4.29 -12.45
C GLN A 63 14.79 4.79 -11.03
N MET A 64 14.77 6.11 -10.82
CA MET A 64 14.77 6.68 -9.48
C MET A 64 13.43 6.42 -8.80
N LEU A 65 13.48 5.95 -7.54
CA LEU A 65 12.30 5.83 -6.71
C LEU A 65 11.79 7.23 -6.36
N VAL A 66 10.56 7.52 -6.70
CA VAL A 66 9.89 8.76 -6.38
C VAL A 66 9.01 8.56 -5.15
N GLN A 67 8.93 9.56 -4.28
CA GLN A 67 8.05 9.53 -3.11
C GLN A 67 6.59 9.65 -3.54
N GLY A 68 5.72 8.90 -2.88
CA GLY A 68 4.30 8.94 -3.21
C GLY A 68 3.60 7.60 -2.99
N ILE A 69 2.48 7.42 -3.68
CA ILE A 69 1.67 6.22 -3.59
C ILE A 69 1.99 5.26 -4.74
N TYR A 70 2.33 4.05 -4.38
CA TYR A 70 2.44 2.90 -5.27
C TYR A 70 1.18 2.07 -5.14
N GLY A 71 0.47 1.89 -6.24
CA GLY A 71 -0.74 1.09 -6.27
C GLY A 71 -0.46 -0.39 -6.03
N GLN A 72 -1.53 -1.14 -5.79
CA GLN A 72 -1.46 -2.59 -5.75
C GLN A 72 -0.86 -3.13 -7.05
N THR A 73 0.00 -4.16 -6.94
CA THR A 73 0.77 -4.65 -8.08
C THR A 73 0.78 -6.17 -8.19
N GLU A 74 0.74 -6.68 -9.41
CA GLU A 74 1.02 -8.08 -9.73
C GLU A 74 2.49 -8.30 -10.15
N ASN A 75 3.27 -7.24 -10.20
CA ASN A 75 4.66 -7.25 -10.65
C ASN A 75 5.62 -7.51 -9.49
N PHE A 76 6.77 -8.02 -9.86
CA PHE A 76 7.96 -8.06 -9.01
C PHE A 76 8.77 -6.80 -9.23
N SER A 77 9.31 -6.23 -8.15
CA SER A 77 10.25 -5.12 -8.25
C SER A 77 11.47 -5.32 -7.37
N LYS A 78 12.58 -4.75 -7.83
CA LYS A 78 13.84 -4.67 -7.11
C LYS A 78 14.08 -3.21 -6.75
N VAL A 79 14.30 -2.94 -5.47
CA VAL A 79 14.65 -1.62 -4.95
C VAL A 79 16.05 -1.66 -4.39
N SER A 80 16.91 -0.71 -4.71
CA SER A 80 18.30 -0.70 -4.27
C SER A 80 18.80 0.70 -3.94
N THR A 81 19.78 0.77 -3.02
CA THR A 81 20.54 1.97 -2.72
C THR A 81 22.00 1.62 -2.37
N SER A 82 22.90 2.56 -2.65
CA SER A 82 24.32 2.46 -2.34
C SER A 82 24.78 3.54 -1.36
N THR A 83 23.85 4.18 -0.66
CA THR A 83 24.11 5.23 0.34
C THR A 83 23.40 4.89 1.64
N ASP A 84 23.74 5.57 2.70
CA ASP A 84 22.95 5.57 3.92
C ASP A 84 21.52 5.96 3.59
N PHE A 85 20.55 5.30 4.22
CA PHE A 85 19.14 5.49 3.89
C PHE A 85 18.24 5.50 5.11
N GLY A 86 17.11 6.19 4.95
CA GLY A 86 15.98 6.18 5.85
C GLY A 86 14.69 6.30 5.05
N VAL A 87 13.82 5.32 5.22
CA VAL A 87 12.53 5.21 4.53
C VAL A 87 11.43 5.03 5.55
N PHE A 88 10.35 5.71 5.36
CA PHE A 88 9.10 5.54 6.06
C PHE A 88 8.01 5.19 5.05
N GLY A 89 7.22 4.17 5.33
CA GLY A 89 6.10 3.81 4.48
C GLY A 89 4.92 3.26 5.29
N PHE A 90 3.78 3.15 4.62
CA PHE A 90 2.62 2.49 5.19
C PHE A 90 1.73 1.89 4.09
N TYR A 91 1.15 0.75 4.43
CA TYR A 91 0.20 0.08 3.56
C TYR A 91 -1.23 0.48 3.90
N LEU A 92 -1.98 0.82 2.86
CA LEU A 92 -3.41 1.11 2.95
C LEU A 92 -4.22 -0.12 2.51
N TYR A 93 -5.39 -0.32 3.09
CA TYR A 93 -6.32 -1.27 2.50
C TYR A 93 -6.86 -0.73 1.16
N PRO A 94 -7.15 -1.58 0.17
CA PRO A 94 -7.49 -1.13 -1.18
C PRO A 94 -8.67 -0.17 -1.25
N HIS A 95 -9.71 -0.36 -0.42
CA HIS A 95 -10.91 0.50 -0.37
C HIS A 95 -10.63 1.94 0.06
N VAL A 96 -9.45 2.21 0.59
CA VAL A 96 -9.06 3.55 1.03
C VAL A 96 -8.88 4.49 -0.15
N LEU A 97 -8.44 4.00 -1.31
CA LEU A 97 -8.23 4.81 -2.50
C LEU A 97 -9.50 5.53 -2.95
N PRO A 98 -10.62 4.84 -3.25
CA PRO A 98 -11.84 5.54 -3.61
C PRO A 98 -12.46 6.32 -2.46
N GLN A 99 -12.27 5.89 -1.22
CA GLN A 99 -12.87 6.53 -0.05
C GLN A 99 -12.19 7.85 0.32
N LEU A 100 -10.87 7.89 0.40
CA LEU A 100 -10.11 9.04 0.88
C LEU A 100 -9.58 9.93 -0.25
N PHE A 101 -9.35 9.35 -1.41
CA PHE A 101 -8.71 10.07 -2.52
C PHE A 101 -9.65 10.24 -3.73
N GLY A 102 -10.88 9.65 -3.68
CA GLY A 102 -11.83 9.71 -4.79
C GLY A 102 -11.34 9.00 -6.06
N LEU A 103 -10.29 8.18 -5.94
CA LEU A 103 -9.62 7.51 -7.05
C LEU A 103 -10.03 6.03 -7.07
N PRO A 104 -10.69 5.53 -8.12
CA PRO A 104 -10.92 4.10 -8.27
C PRO A 104 -9.61 3.33 -8.19
N ALA A 105 -9.57 2.28 -7.36
CA ALA A 105 -8.32 1.56 -7.09
C ALA A 105 -7.68 0.97 -8.37
N ASN A 106 -8.49 0.59 -9.36
CA ASN A 106 -7.98 0.05 -10.62
C ASN A 106 -7.21 1.07 -11.47
N GLU A 107 -7.39 2.36 -11.26
CA GLU A 107 -6.62 3.40 -11.97
C GLU A 107 -5.17 3.48 -11.48
N LEU A 108 -4.93 3.05 -10.23
CA LEU A 108 -3.59 3.01 -9.65
C LEU A 108 -2.93 1.62 -9.73
N THR A 109 -3.62 0.60 -10.26
CA THR A 109 -3.06 -0.76 -10.39
C THR A 109 -1.82 -0.77 -11.28
N ASN A 110 -0.69 -1.26 -10.75
CA ASN A 110 0.63 -1.25 -11.41
C ASN A 110 1.12 0.17 -11.75
N GLN A 111 0.58 1.20 -11.12
CA GLN A 111 0.89 2.60 -11.36
C GLN A 111 1.41 3.25 -10.07
N PHE A 112 1.93 4.46 -10.26
CA PHE A 112 2.47 5.31 -9.21
C PHE A 112 1.92 6.73 -9.38
N ALA A 113 1.72 7.44 -8.28
CA ALA A 113 1.46 8.88 -8.26
C ALA A 113 2.21 9.54 -7.10
N ASP A 114 2.79 10.71 -7.33
CA ASP A 114 3.35 11.52 -6.24
C ASP A 114 2.24 12.12 -5.36
N MET A 115 2.61 12.54 -4.14
CA MET A 115 1.63 13.03 -3.17
C MET A 115 0.95 14.33 -3.61
N GLN A 116 1.63 15.15 -4.38
CA GLN A 116 1.04 16.39 -4.90
C GLN A 116 0.00 16.10 -5.98
N THR A 117 0.28 15.18 -6.88
CA THR A 117 -0.69 14.70 -7.89
C THR A 117 -1.92 14.08 -7.23
N LEU A 118 -1.73 13.28 -6.17
CA LEU A 118 -2.82 12.58 -5.48
C LEU A 118 -3.67 13.50 -4.61
N CYS A 119 -3.05 14.45 -3.91
CA CYS A 119 -3.68 15.21 -2.82
C CYS A 119 -3.49 16.72 -2.93
N GLY A 120 -2.92 17.21 -4.02
CA GLY A 120 -2.66 18.65 -4.22
C GLY A 120 -1.72 19.21 -3.15
N LYS A 121 -2.01 20.43 -2.71
CA LYS A 121 -1.20 21.14 -1.70
C LYS A 121 -1.09 20.39 -0.37
N ASP A 122 -2.13 19.67 0.04
CA ASP A 122 -2.11 18.92 1.30
C ASP A 122 -1.13 17.74 1.24
N GLY A 123 -1.01 17.11 0.06
CA GLY A 123 -0.04 16.04 -0.17
C GLY A 123 1.39 16.56 -0.14
N ALA A 124 1.68 17.66 -0.82
CA ALA A 124 3.00 18.29 -0.81
C ALA A 124 3.40 18.75 0.60
N LEU A 125 2.46 19.31 1.38
CA LEU A 125 2.69 19.74 2.75
C LEU A 125 2.95 18.53 3.69
N LEU A 126 2.24 17.43 3.48
CA LEU A 126 2.50 16.20 4.24
C LEU A 126 3.91 15.70 3.96
N GLU A 127 4.31 15.62 2.70
CA GLU A 127 5.65 15.19 2.29
C GLU A 127 6.73 16.04 2.95
N GLU A 128 6.63 17.37 2.89
CA GLU A 128 7.56 18.29 3.54
C GLU A 128 7.66 18.03 5.06
N LYS A 129 6.52 17.91 5.75
CA LYS A 129 6.51 17.64 7.19
C LYS A 129 7.14 16.30 7.55
N ILE A 130 6.90 15.26 6.75
CA ILE A 130 7.50 13.93 6.95
C ILE A 130 9.02 13.99 6.81
N MET A 131 9.52 14.75 5.83
CA MET A 131 10.96 14.94 5.61
C MET A 131 11.65 15.67 6.76
N LEU A 132 10.96 16.63 7.39
CA LEU A 132 11.47 17.45 8.50
C LEU A 132 11.24 16.85 9.88
N ALA A 133 10.43 15.80 9.99
CA ALA A 133 10.07 15.17 11.27
C ALA A 133 11.32 14.61 11.99
N ALA A 134 11.41 14.90 13.30
CA ALA A 134 12.57 14.56 14.11
C ALA A 134 12.73 13.05 14.35
N ASN A 135 11.62 12.30 14.36
CA ASN A 135 11.63 10.86 14.66
C ASN A 135 10.44 10.14 13.99
N ASN A 136 10.42 8.83 14.14
CA ASN A 136 9.43 7.96 13.51
C ASN A 136 8.03 8.10 14.13
N GLU A 137 7.93 8.35 15.42
CA GLU A 137 6.65 8.62 16.09
C GLU A 137 5.98 9.85 15.52
N GLU A 138 6.73 10.91 15.30
CA GLU A 138 6.21 12.15 14.70
C GLU A 138 5.73 11.90 13.27
N ARG A 139 6.46 11.13 12.46
CA ARG A 139 6.03 10.74 11.11
C ARG A 139 4.68 10.01 11.13
N VAL A 140 4.52 9.05 12.03
CA VAL A 140 3.24 8.33 12.19
C VAL A 140 2.12 9.30 12.59
N GLN A 141 2.35 10.21 13.55
CA GLN A 141 1.35 11.17 13.98
C GLN A 141 0.92 12.12 12.87
N LEU A 142 1.86 12.57 12.01
CA LEU A 142 1.56 13.42 10.85
C LEU A 142 0.65 12.70 9.86
N VAL A 143 0.93 11.44 9.53
CA VAL A 143 0.09 10.63 8.66
C VAL A 143 -1.28 10.37 9.30
N CYS A 144 -1.34 10.03 10.58
CA CYS A 144 -2.62 9.82 11.28
C CYS A 144 -3.51 11.07 11.19
N LYS A 145 -2.98 12.25 11.50
CA LYS A 145 -3.72 13.52 11.39
C LYS A 145 -4.20 13.80 9.97
N PHE A 146 -3.36 13.53 8.98
CA PHE A 146 -3.70 13.70 7.57
C PHE A 146 -4.85 12.78 7.13
N LEU A 147 -4.77 11.48 7.46
CA LEU A 147 -5.81 10.52 7.13
C LEU A 147 -7.12 10.80 7.86
N GLU A 148 -7.07 11.13 9.15
CA GLU A 148 -8.25 11.51 9.94
C GLU A 148 -8.97 12.75 9.39
N ALA A 149 -8.21 13.76 8.94
CA ALA A 149 -8.79 14.94 8.30
C ALA A 149 -9.52 14.58 7.01
N ARG A 150 -8.96 13.68 6.21
CA ARG A 150 -9.61 13.18 4.98
C ARG A 150 -10.84 12.33 5.28
N LEU A 151 -10.78 11.46 6.28
CA LEU A 151 -11.92 10.63 6.70
C LEU A 151 -13.12 11.46 7.10
N ARG A 152 -12.93 12.58 7.82
CA ARG A 152 -14.02 13.49 8.18
C ARG A 152 -14.75 14.09 6.97
N ASN A 153 -14.06 14.21 5.86
CA ASN A 153 -14.59 14.82 4.61
C ASN A 153 -15.01 13.76 3.57
N SER A 154 -14.86 12.47 3.89
CA SER A 154 -15.13 11.40 2.93
C SER A 154 -16.61 11.03 2.86
N ASN A 155 -17.10 10.77 1.64
CA ASN A 155 -18.43 10.21 1.42
C ASN A 155 -18.38 8.67 1.55
N THR A 156 -19.17 8.11 2.46
CA THR A 156 -19.16 6.68 2.87
C THR A 156 -19.84 5.71 1.90
N THR A 157 -20.01 6.05 0.63
CA THR A 157 -20.77 5.23 -0.35
C THR A 157 -20.18 3.80 -0.54
N TRP A 158 -18.91 3.60 -0.23
CA TRP A 158 -18.18 2.33 -0.43
C TRP A 158 -18.26 1.35 0.74
N SER A 159 -18.83 1.75 1.87
CA SER A 159 -18.89 0.95 3.11
C SER A 159 -19.58 -0.41 2.95
N LYS A 160 -20.53 -0.52 2.01
CA LYS A 160 -21.29 -1.76 1.76
C LYS A 160 -20.43 -2.94 1.25
N PHE A 161 -19.29 -2.65 0.61
CA PHE A 161 -18.37 -3.69 0.09
C PHE A 161 -17.23 -4.04 1.05
N LEU A 162 -17.04 -3.28 2.10
CA LEU A 162 -15.96 -3.47 3.06
C LEU A 162 -15.92 -4.87 3.68
N PRO A 163 -17.07 -5.48 4.12
CA PRO A 163 -17.06 -6.83 4.67
C PRO A 163 -16.53 -7.88 3.67
N SER A 164 -16.86 -7.74 2.38
CA SER A 164 -16.33 -8.63 1.35
C SER A 164 -14.83 -8.47 1.15
N LEU A 165 -14.30 -7.25 1.16
CA LEU A 165 -12.87 -7.00 1.03
C LEU A 165 -12.08 -7.58 2.20
N ILE A 166 -12.60 -7.50 3.42
CA ILE A 166 -12.00 -8.13 4.60
C ILE A 166 -11.93 -9.65 4.42
N LEU A 167 -12.98 -10.29 3.90
CA LEU A 167 -12.97 -11.72 3.59
C LEU A 167 -11.89 -12.08 2.56
N PHE A 168 -11.68 -11.23 1.55
CA PHE A 168 -10.63 -11.46 0.54
C PHE A 168 -9.21 -11.34 1.09
N SER A 169 -9.02 -10.71 2.25
CA SER A 169 -7.73 -10.68 2.94
C SER A 169 -7.35 -12.04 3.56
N ASP A 170 -8.34 -12.91 3.78
CA ASP A 170 -8.14 -14.30 4.21
C ASP A 170 -8.68 -15.27 3.14
N PRO A 171 -7.84 -15.70 2.18
CA PRO A 171 -8.28 -16.54 1.07
C PRO A 171 -8.91 -17.86 1.46
N ALA A 172 -8.64 -18.35 2.68
CA ALA A 172 -9.21 -19.61 3.19
C ALA A 172 -10.70 -19.47 3.51
N LYS A 173 -11.19 -18.27 3.76
CA LYS A 173 -12.60 -18.00 4.06
C LYS A 173 -13.49 -17.85 2.83
N ILE A 174 -12.90 -17.72 1.65
CA ILE A 174 -13.66 -17.52 0.42
C ILE A 174 -14.02 -18.84 -0.22
N GLN A 175 -15.31 -19.18 -0.14
CA GLN A 175 -15.86 -20.37 -0.78
C GLN A 175 -16.21 -20.15 -2.26
N SER A 176 -16.82 -18.99 -2.59
CA SER A 176 -17.28 -18.72 -3.95
C SER A 176 -17.51 -17.22 -4.18
N VAL A 177 -16.90 -16.68 -5.23
CA VAL A 177 -17.14 -15.30 -5.69
C VAL A 177 -18.60 -15.11 -6.12
N LYS A 178 -19.23 -16.16 -6.70
CA LYS A 178 -20.63 -16.14 -7.10
C LYS A 178 -21.55 -15.95 -5.89
N LYS A 179 -21.33 -16.68 -4.80
CA LYS A 179 -22.11 -16.52 -3.55
C LYS A 179 -21.97 -15.11 -2.98
N LEU A 180 -20.78 -14.52 -3.04
CA LEU A 180 -20.58 -13.13 -2.60
C LEU A 180 -21.35 -12.14 -3.48
N ALA A 181 -21.37 -12.35 -4.79
CA ALA A 181 -22.17 -11.52 -5.69
C ALA A 181 -23.68 -11.59 -5.34
N GLU A 182 -24.19 -12.80 -5.09
CA GLU A 182 -25.57 -13.04 -4.67
C GLU A 182 -25.91 -12.34 -3.34
N GLN A 183 -25.02 -12.37 -2.36
CA GLN A 183 -25.16 -11.67 -1.07
C GLN A 183 -25.26 -10.14 -1.23
N HIS A 184 -24.64 -9.60 -2.28
CA HIS A 184 -24.73 -8.17 -2.62
C HIS A 184 -25.88 -7.84 -3.59
N PHE A 185 -26.73 -8.80 -3.92
CA PHE A 185 -27.82 -8.64 -4.92
C PHE A 185 -27.30 -8.17 -6.28
N LEU A 186 -26.14 -8.69 -6.70
CA LEU A 186 -25.47 -8.35 -7.95
C LEU A 186 -25.30 -9.58 -8.83
N SER A 187 -25.34 -9.37 -10.17
CA SER A 187 -24.81 -10.37 -11.08
C SER A 187 -23.28 -10.50 -10.86
N LEU A 188 -22.72 -11.66 -11.21
CA LEU A 188 -21.27 -11.91 -11.10
C LEU A 188 -20.45 -10.81 -11.80
N ARG A 189 -20.85 -10.42 -13.02
CA ARG A 189 -20.20 -9.37 -13.80
C ARG A 189 -20.24 -8.00 -13.12
N GLN A 190 -21.37 -7.64 -12.51
CA GLN A 190 -21.49 -6.38 -11.77
C GLN A 190 -20.62 -6.39 -10.50
N PHE A 191 -20.60 -7.52 -9.79
CA PHE A 191 -19.74 -7.70 -8.61
C PHE A 191 -18.27 -7.57 -8.98
N GLU A 192 -17.79 -8.30 -10.01
CA GLU A 192 -16.40 -8.25 -10.47
C GLU A 192 -15.97 -6.84 -10.89
N ARG A 193 -16.84 -6.11 -11.60
CA ARG A 193 -16.56 -4.72 -11.98
C ARG A 193 -16.39 -3.83 -10.74
N ARG A 194 -17.36 -3.85 -9.82
CA ARG A 194 -17.31 -3.04 -8.60
C ARG A 194 -16.15 -3.43 -7.69
N PHE A 195 -15.89 -4.72 -7.58
CA PHE A 195 -14.75 -5.22 -6.82
C PHE A 195 -13.43 -4.68 -7.40
N LYS A 196 -13.28 -4.68 -8.72
CA LYS A 196 -12.10 -4.14 -9.38
C LYS A 196 -11.95 -2.62 -9.16
N GLU A 197 -13.02 -1.86 -9.18
CA GLU A 197 -13.01 -0.42 -8.88
C GLU A 197 -12.52 -0.14 -7.45
N ILE A 198 -12.85 -1.02 -6.49
CA ILE A 198 -12.53 -0.83 -5.06
C ILE A 198 -11.18 -1.47 -4.69
N ALA A 199 -10.86 -2.64 -5.25
CA ALA A 199 -9.71 -3.44 -4.87
C ALA A 199 -8.57 -3.42 -5.89
N GLY A 200 -8.77 -2.79 -7.05
CA GLY A 200 -7.79 -2.66 -8.12
C GLY A 200 -7.65 -3.90 -9.01
N PHE A 201 -7.94 -5.08 -8.50
CA PHE A 201 -7.87 -6.34 -9.24
C PHE A 201 -9.25 -7.00 -9.35
N SER A 202 -9.40 -7.91 -10.32
CA SER A 202 -10.53 -8.83 -10.30
C SER A 202 -10.48 -9.72 -9.04
N PRO A 203 -11.63 -10.22 -8.54
CA PRO A 203 -11.64 -11.13 -7.38
C PRO A 203 -10.68 -12.31 -7.53
N LYS A 204 -10.59 -12.91 -8.72
CA LYS A 204 -9.70 -14.05 -9.01
C LYS A 204 -8.22 -13.66 -8.86
N MET A 205 -7.81 -12.51 -9.41
CA MET A 205 -6.43 -12.03 -9.32
C MET A 205 -6.07 -11.65 -7.88
N PHE A 206 -6.97 -10.96 -7.20
CA PHE A 206 -6.78 -10.58 -5.80
C PHE A 206 -6.53 -11.80 -4.91
N LEU A 207 -7.37 -12.85 -5.06
CA LEU A 207 -7.20 -14.12 -4.34
C LEU A 207 -5.88 -14.82 -4.68
N ARG A 208 -5.46 -14.78 -5.94
CA ARG A 208 -4.18 -15.38 -6.35
C ARG A 208 -3.00 -14.72 -5.63
N ILE A 209 -2.98 -13.38 -5.62
CA ILE A 209 -1.93 -12.61 -4.94
C ILE A 209 -2.02 -12.81 -3.41
N SER A 210 -3.21 -12.78 -2.83
CA SER A 210 -3.38 -12.99 -1.39
C SER A 210 -2.90 -14.37 -0.94
N ARG A 211 -3.17 -15.44 -1.72
CA ARG A 211 -2.64 -16.79 -1.45
C ARG A 211 -1.12 -16.85 -1.52
N PHE A 212 -0.54 -16.21 -2.53
CA PHE A 212 0.91 -16.10 -2.67
C PHE A 212 1.53 -15.41 -1.45
N ASN A 213 0.99 -14.25 -1.04
CA ASN A 213 1.47 -13.53 0.13
C ASN A 213 1.30 -14.32 1.44
N SER A 214 0.25 -15.11 1.58
CA SER A 214 0.05 -15.98 2.74
C SER A 214 1.16 -17.03 2.87
N VAL A 215 1.61 -17.59 1.76
CA VAL A 215 2.73 -18.55 1.73
C VAL A 215 4.05 -17.87 2.06
N LEU A 216 4.30 -16.68 1.49
CA LEU A 216 5.51 -15.91 1.79
C LEU A 216 5.60 -15.59 3.29
N ASN A 217 4.54 -15.04 3.87
CA ASN A 217 4.52 -14.64 5.28
C ASN A 217 4.79 -15.83 6.23
N LYS A 218 4.25 -17.02 5.93
CA LYS A 218 4.55 -18.23 6.72
C LYS A 218 6.03 -18.61 6.67
N ASN A 219 6.66 -18.47 5.51
CA ASN A 219 8.07 -18.83 5.32
C ASN A 219 9.04 -17.80 5.93
N PHE A 220 8.63 -16.54 6.05
CA PHE A 220 9.46 -15.48 6.67
C PHE A 220 9.29 -15.39 8.19
N GLN A 221 8.21 -15.92 8.77
CA GLN A 221 8.05 -15.99 10.24
C GLN A 221 8.90 -17.10 10.88
N HIS A 222 9.50 -17.99 10.09
CA HIS A 222 10.37 -19.07 10.56
C HIS A 222 11.88 -18.82 10.29
N ARG A 223 12.26 -17.58 9.98
CA ARG A 223 13.66 -17.14 9.87
C ARG A 223 13.89 -15.91 10.75
#